data_160f30389cb3e8adff3a00b405ca703b
#
_entry.id   160f30389cb3e8adff3a00b405ca703b
#
_cell.length_a   1.000
_cell.length_b   1.000
_cell.length_c   1.000
_cell.angle_alpha   90.00
_cell.angle_beta   90.00
_cell.angle_gamma   90.00
#
_symmetry.space_group_name_H-M   'P 1'
#
loop_
_entity.id
_entity.type
_entity.pdbx_description
1 polymer ?
#
loop_
_entity_poly.entity_id
_entity_poly.type
_entity_poly.pdbx_seq_one_letter_code
_entity_poly.pdbx_strand_id
1 'polypeptide(L)'
;LPNDIARKSVYLPLPGSRDDEWGNQVKINDALLELRRNGGGPVHINLTTEYNQDFSAKQLPDVRIIRRISYADELPDITAKRVAVFVGAHLVWDSALTEAVDAFCEKYNGVVICDQISNYTGKYGVYGDIIQQQKNASCPSADLLVHLGGISQSVPGKSAVAWRVNPDGEVRDTFRNLQYVFEMDETFFF
;
A
#
# COMPACT_ATOMS: atom_id res chain seq x y z
N LEU A 1 26.03 13.16 -0.62
CA LEU A 1 25.82 13.42 0.81
C LEU A 1 26.03 12.13 1.58
N PRO A 2 26.72 12.14 2.75
CA PRO A 2 26.77 10.99 3.62
C PRO A 2 25.36 10.52 4.01
N ASN A 3 25.13 9.21 4.03
CA ASN A 3 23.79 8.63 4.29
C ASN A 3 23.29 8.86 5.74
N ASP A 4 24.14 9.39 6.61
CA ASP A 4 23.86 9.67 8.02
C ASP A 4 23.27 11.07 8.28
N ILE A 5 23.27 11.95 7.29
CA ILE A 5 22.73 13.31 7.42
C ILE A 5 21.24 13.38 7.11
N ALA A 6 20.78 12.58 6.16
CA ALA A 6 19.37 12.58 5.73
C ALA A 6 18.62 11.35 6.27
N ARG A 7 17.38 11.57 6.75
CA ARG A 7 16.47 10.47 7.13
C ARG A 7 16.19 9.52 5.98
N LYS A 8 16.02 10.11 4.80
CA LYS A 8 15.80 9.37 3.55
C LYS A 8 16.55 10.07 2.43
N SER A 9 17.22 9.28 1.61
CA SER A 9 17.86 9.75 0.38
C SER A 9 17.34 8.92 -0.78
N VAL A 10 16.82 9.59 -1.81
CA VAL A 10 16.28 8.92 -3.00
C VAL A 10 16.91 9.48 -4.27
N TYR A 11 17.09 8.61 -5.25
CA TYR A 11 17.56 8.95 -6.58
C TYR A 11 16.43 8.75 -7.60
N LEU A 12 16.15 9.78 -8.38
CA LEU A 12 15.12 9.81 -9.41
C LEU A 12 15.81 9.84 -10.79
N PRO A 13 15.88 8.73 -11.50
CA PRO A 13 16.34 8.71 -12.88
C PRO A 13 15.31 9.37 -13.82
N LEU A 14 15.76 9.74 -15.01
CA LEU A 14 14.83 10.11 -16.09
C LEU A 14 13.92 8.91 -16.38
N PRO A 15 12.60 9.09 -16.39
CA PRO A 15 11.69 8.00 -16.68
C PRO A 15 11.73 7.65 -18.18
N GLY A 16 12.02 6.39 -18.51
CA GLY A 16 11.94 5.84 -19.85
C GLY A 16 10.65 5.03 -20.10
N SER A 17 9.88 4.79 -19.04
CA SER A 17 8.68 3.99 -19.08
C SER A 17 7.67 4.44 -18.00
N ARG A 18 6.42 3.95 -18.11
CA ARG A 18 5.41 4.15 -17.05
C ARG A 18 5.80 3.51 -15.72
N ASP A 19 6.59 2.44 -15.76
CA ASP A 19 7.10 1.78 -14.57
C ASP A 19 8.12 2.66 -13.84
N ASP A 20 8.96 3.39 -14.59
CA ASP A 20 9.90 4.34 -14.02
C ASP A 20 9.17 5.56 -13.42
N GLU A 21 8.14 6.06 -14.11
CA GLU A 21 7.29 7.14 -13.58
C GLU A 21 6.63 6.74 -12.26
N TRP A 22 6.03 5.54 -12.22
CA TRP A 22 5.45 4.99 -11.00
C TRP A 22 6.51 4.84 -9.91
N GLY A 23 7.67 4.26 -10.21
CA GLY A 23 8.77 4.10 -9.26
C GLY A 23 9.28 5.42 -8.70
N ASN A 24 9.39 6.45 -9.54
CA ASN A 24 9.77 7.80 -9.11
C ASN A 24 8.70 8.43 -8.20
N GLN A 25 7.41 8.27 -8.52
CA GLN A 25 6.32 8.76 -7.66
C GLN A 25 6.35 8.10 -6.27
N VAL A 26 6.59 6.79 -6.19
CA VAL A 26 6.72 6.07 -4.91
C VAL A 26 7.88 6.62 -4.11
N LYS A 27 9.07 6.78 -4.72
CA LYS A 27 10.27 7.31 -4.06
C LYS A 27 10.08 8.73 -3.54
N ILE A 28 9.40 9.60 -4.31
CA ILE A 28 9.11 10.97 -3.89
C ILE A 28 8.17 10.96 -2.68
N ASN A 29 7.07 10.20 -2.75
CA ASN A 29 6.13 10.10 -1.64
C ASN A 29 6.81 9.55 -0.38
N ASP A 30 7.59 8.49 -0.51
CA ASP A 30 8.34 7.89 0.60
C ASP A 30 9.31 8.90 1.25
N ALA A 31 10.08 9.64 0.45
CA ALA A 31 10.97 10.68 0.97
C ALA A 31 10.19 11.80 1.68
N LEU A 32 9.11 12.30 1.10
CA LEU A 32 8.32 13.38 1.68
C LEU A 32 7.62 12.97 2.97
N LEU A 33 7.18 11.71 3.09
CA LEU A 33 6.58 11.18 4.32
C LEU A 33 7.57 11.11 5.47
N GLU A 34 8.87 10.91 5.20
CA GLU A 34 9.91 10.89 6.23
C GLU A 34 10.26 12.29 6.79
N LEU A 35 9.87 13.38 6.10
CA LEU A 35 10.07 14.74 6.61
C LEU A 35 9.44 14.98 7.99
N ARG A 36 8.32 14.32 8.28
CA ARG A 36 7.53 14.53 9.52
C ARG A 36 7.48 13.32 10.43
N ARG A 37 7.99 12.18 9.99
CA ARG A 37 7.94 10.94 10.76
C ARG A 37 8.83 11.01 12.00
N ASN A 38 8.32 10.58 13.17
CA ASN A 38 9.09 10.47 14.41
C ASN A 38 9.93 11.72 14.74
N GLY A 39 9.27 12.88 14.75
CA GLY A 39 9.92 14.17 15.01
C GLY A 39 10.59 14.81 13.80
N GLY A 40 10.50 14.17 12.65
CA GLY A 40 10.98 14.73 11.39
C GLY A 40 12.49 14.71 11.19
N GLY A 41 12.92 15.18 10.03
CA GLY A 41 14.33 15.33 9.67
C GLY A 41 14.52 15.62 8.18
N PRO A 42 15.73 16.01 7.75
CA PRO A 42 15.97 16.32 6.36
C PRO A 42 15.85 15.08 5.48
N VAL A 43 15.34 15.26 4.26
CA VAL A 43 15.37 14.26 3.19
C VAL A 43 16.14 14.80 2.00
N HIS A 44 16.74 13.90 1.25
CA HIS A 44 17.51 14.25 0.06
C HIS A 44 16.89 13.60 -1.16
N ILE A 45 16.53 14.41 -2.14
CA ILE A 45 16.02 13.95 -3.43
C ILE A 45 17.03 14.38 -4.49
N ASN A 46 17.72 13.42 -5.08
CA ASN A 46 18.64 13.62 -6.18
C ASN A 46 17.92 13.27 -7.49
N LEU A 47 17.79 14.25 -8.35
CA LEU A 47 17.00 14.12 -9.57
C LEU A 47 17.90 14.34 -10.80
N THR A 48 17.81 13.42 -11.75
CA THR A 48 18.43 13.58 -13.07
C THR A 48 17.53 14.48 -13.94
N THR A 49 18.15 15.44 -14.60
CA THR A 49 17.46 16.35 -15.52
C THR A 49 18.12 16.30 -16.89
N GLU A 50 17.33 16.52 -17.94
CA GLU A 50 17.81 16.82 -19.28
C GLU A 50 17.50 18.27 -19.64
N TYR A 51 18.35 18.81 -20.50
CA TYR A 51 18.06 20.12 -21.06
C TYR A 51 16.93 20.01 -22.08
N ASN A 52 15.82 20.68 -21.80
CA ASN A 52 14.67 20.74 -22.69
C ASN A 52 14.30 22.19 -22.96
N GLN A 53 14.09 22.54 -24.23
CA GLN A 53 13.64 23.87 -24.67
C GLN A 53 12.13 23.96 -24.88
N ASP A 54 11.39 22.88 -24.62
CA ASP A 54 9.92 22.89 -24.70
C ASP A 54 9.31 23.51 -23.45
N PHE A 55 8.83 24.72 -23.56
CA PHE A 55 8.11 25.45 -22.50
C PHE A 55 6.60 25.48 -22.74
N SER A 56 6.07 24.55 -23.52
CA SER A 56 4.64 24.48 -23.88
C SER A 56 3.76 24.03 -22.72
N ALA A 57 4.30 23.29 -21.74
CA ALA A 57 3.55 22.81 -20.59
C ALA A 57 3.01 23.97 -19.74
N LYS A 58 1.69 24.12 -19.67
CA LYS A 58 1.00 25.17 -18.89
C LYS A 58 0.46 24.66 -17.56
N GLN A 59 0.29 23.34 -17.42
CA GLN A 59 -0.22 22.71 -16.22
C GLN A 59 0.64 21.48 -15.91
N LEU A 60 0.90 21.27 -14.61
CA LEU A 60 1.52 20.03 -14.17
C LEU A 60 0.46 18.91 -14.18
N PRO A 61 0.85 17.68 -14.53
CA PRO A 61 -0.05 16.54 -14.46
C PRO A 61 -0.46 16.28 -13.00
N ASP A 62 -1.65 15.72 -12.82
CA ASP A 62 -2.07 15.22 -11.52
C ASP A 62 -1.12 14.10 -11.07
N VAL A 63 -0.67 14.20 -9.83
CA VAL A 63 0.22 13.21 -9.23
C VAL A 63 -0.48 12.51 -8.08
N ARG A 64 -0.21 11.22 -7.95
CA ARG A 64 -0.72 10.45 -6.83
C ARG A 64 0.01 10.82 -5.54
N ILE A 65 -0.78 11.08 -4.49
CA ILE A 65 -0.29 11.37 -3.15
C ILE A 65 -0.53 10.15 -2.27
N ILE A 66 0.53 9.63 -1.66
CA ILE A 66 0.45 8.62 -0.60
C ILE A 66 0.45 9.36 0.74
N ARG A 67 -0.45 9.00 1.64
CA ARG A 67 -0.54 9.58 2.98
C ARG A 67 -0.20 8.54 4.03
N ARG A 68 0.46 8.96 5.12
CA ARG A 68 0.68 8.13 6.30
C ARG A 68 -0.30 8.56 7.38
N ILE A 69 -0.93 7.58 7.99
CA ILE A 69 -1.87 7.72 9.10
C ILE A 69 -1.27 6.99 10.31
N SER A 70 -1.23 7.65 11.44
CA SER A 70 -0.72 7.12 12.72
C SER A 70 -1.84 7.03 13.75
N TYR A 71 -1.55 6.52 14.95
CA TYR A 71 -2.52 6.43 16.05
C TYR A 71 -3.14 7.77 16.47
N ALA A 72 -2.47 8.89 16.19
CA ALA A 72 -2.95 10.22 16.54
C ALA A 72 -3.85 10.85 15.48
N ASP A 73 -3.94 10.24 14.31
CA ASP A 73 -4.69 10.77 13.18
C ASP A 73 -6.10 10.17 13.13
N GLU A 74 -7.03 10.89 12.54
CA GLU A 74 -8.37 10.38 12.25
C GLU A 74 -8.33 9.38 11.09
N LEU A 75 -8.99 8.23 11.28
CA LEU A 75 -9.07 7.23 10.23
C LEU A 75 -10.04 7.70 9.13
N PRO A 76 -9.69 7.52 7.85
CA PRO A 76 -10.57 7.87 6.75
C PRO A 76 -11.78 6.94 6.69
N ASP A 77 -12.94 7.48 6.31
CA ASP A 77 -14.16 6.70 6.11
C ASP A 77 -14.02 5.70 4.97
N ILE A 78 -14.55 4.50 5.18
CA ILE A 78 -14.64 3.47 4.14
C ILE A 78 -15.98 3.60 3.43
N THR A 79 -15.95 4.13 2.21
CA THR A 79 -17.13 4.27 1.33
C THR A 79 -17.17 3.21 0.22
N ALA A 80 -16.18 2.34 0.18
CA ALA A 80 -16.05 1.26 -0.80
C ALA A 80 -17.19 0.24 -0.67
N LYS A 81 -17.72 -0.20 -1.80
CA LYS A 81 -18.79 -1.22 -1.83
C LYS A 81 -18.24 -2.65 -1.84
N ARG A 82 -17.04 -2.83 -2.38
CA ARG A 82 -16.36 -4.12 -2.46
C ARG A 82 -15.00 -3.98 -1.79
N VAL A 83 -14.87 -4.57 -0.63
CA VAL A 83 -13.65 -4.53 0.17
C VAL A 83 -12.98 -5.90 0.14
N ALA A 84 -11.68 -5.92 -0.06
CA ALA A 84 -10.87 -7.10 0.11
C ALA A 84 -9.74 -6.81 1.10
N VAL A 85 -9.45 -7.77 1.96
CA VAL A 85 -8.26 -7.76 2.81
C VAL A 85 -7.29 -8.77 2.21
N PHE A 86 -6.12 -8.33 1.79
CA PHE A 86 -5.05 -9.25 1.36
C PHE A 86 -4.09 -9.46 2.52
N VAL A 87 -3.95 -10.72 2.91
CA VAL A 87 -3.01 -11.14 3.95
C VAL A 87 -1.89 -11.94 3.29
N GLY A 88 -0.73 -11.32 3.20
CA GLY A 88 0.50 -11.96 2.73
C GLY A 88 1.20 -12.74 3.84
N ALA A 89 2.52 -12.85 3.75
CA ALA A 89 3.32 -13.50 4.79
C ALA A 89 3.14 -12.82 6.15
N HIS A 90 2.64 -13.56 7.13
CA HIS A 90 2.39 -13.05 8.47
C HIS A 90 2.94 -14.03 9.53
N LEU A 91 3.89 -13.56 10.35
CA LEU A 91 4.62 -14.43 11.27
C LEU A 91 3.78 -14.89 12.46
N VAL A 92 3.00 -13.97 13.01
CA VAL A 92 2.17 -14.20 14.20
C VAL A 92 0.77 -13.71 13.90
N TRP A 93 -0.22 -14.59 14.05
CA TRP A 93 -1.63 -14.27 13.88
C TRP A 93 -2.38 -14.80 15.10
N ASP A 94 -2.96 -13.92 15.89
CA ASP A 94 -3.70 -14.29 17.10
C ASP A 94 -5.22 -14.26 16.91
N SER A 95 -5.94 -14.68 17.94
CA SER A 95 -7.40 -14.71 17.91
C SER A 95 -8.03 -13.32 17.88
N ALA A 96 -7.40 -12.34 18.54
CA ALA A 96 -7.92 -10.97 18.59
C ALA A 96 -7.89 -10.33 17.19
N LEU A 97 -6.81 -10.51 16.44
CA LEU A 97 -6.72 -10.04 15.06
C LEU A 97 -7.70 -10.78 14.15
N THR A 98 -7.88 -12.12 14.35
CA THR A 98 -8.88 -12.89 13.60
C THR A 98 -10.28 -12.32 13.80
N GLU A 99 -10.67 -12.09 15.06
CA GLU A 99 -12.00 -11.55 15.41
C GLU A 99 -12.20 -10.15 14.83
N ALA A 100 -11.18 -9.28 14.90
CA ALA A 100 -11.23 -7.93 14.36
C ALA A 100 -11.40 -7.93 12.82
N VAL A 101 -10.62 -8.74 12.09
CA VAL A 101 -10.73 -8.89 10.65
C VAL A 101 -12.06 -9.51 10.23
N ASP A 102 -12.55 -10.51 10.97
CA ASP A 102 -13.86 -11.11 10.72
C ASP A 102 -14.98 -10.10 10.90
N ALA A 103 -14.96 -9.30 11.98
CA ALA A 103 -15.94 -8.24 12.24
C ALA A 103 -15.91 -7.15 11.15
N PHE A 104 -14.72 -6.78 10.71
CA PHE A 104 -14.53 -5.85 9.60
C PHE A 104 -15.14 -6.38 8.29
N CYS A 105 -14.86 -7.65 7.95
CA CYS A 105 -15.41 -8.28 6.76
C CYS A 105 -16.95 -8.40 6.83
N GLU A 106 -17.50 -8.70 8.00
CA GLU A 106 -18.93 -8.73 8.22
C GLU A 106 -19.56 -7.35 7.98
N LYS A 107 -18.98 -6.30 8.56
CA LYS A 107 -19.45 -4.92 8.44
C LYS A 107 -19.43 -4.38 7.01
N TYR A 108 -18.37 -4.68 6.27
CA TYR A 108 -18.15 -4.13 4.92
C TYR A 108 -18.41 -5.11 3.78
N ASN A 109 -19.02 -6.28 4.07
CA ASN A 109 -19.21 -7.36 3.12
C ASN A 109 -17.92 -7.72 2.39
N GLY A 110 -16.86 -7.86 3.16
CA GLY A 110 -15.49 -8.07 2.68
C GLY A 110 -15.14 -9.53 2.50
N VAL A 111 -13.98 -9.77 1.89
CA VAL A 111 -13.35 -11.08 1.73
C VAL A 111 -11.88 -10.99 2.12
N VAL A 112 -11.33 -12.04 2.72
CA VAL A 112 -9.90 -12.13 3.03
C VAL A 112 -9.22 -13.01 2.00
N ILE A 113 -8.34 -12.40 1.20
CA ILE A 113 -7.53 -13.11 0.22
C ILE A 113 -6.23 -13.53 0.91
N CYS A 114 -6.09 -14.84 1.13
CA CYS A 114 -4.98 -15.41 1.86
C CYS A 114 -3.85 -15.85 0.94
N ASP A 115 -2.63 -15.53 1.32
CA ASP A 115 -1.43 -16.26 0.90
C ASP A 115 -1.30 -17.57 1.69
N GLN A 116 -0.54 -18.53 1.19
CA GLN A 116 -0.29 -19.82 1.85
C GLN A 116 0.36 -19.69 3.23
N ILE A 117 1.06 -18.58 3.47
CA ILE A 117 1.77 -18.28 4.73
C ILE A 117 1.15 -17.10 5.49
N SER A 118 -0.13 -16.85 5.25
CA SER A 118 -0.88 -15.76 5.89
C SER A 118 -1.21 -16.03 7.36
N ASN A 119 -1.33 -17.28 7.74
CA ASN A 119 -1.79 -17.75 9.07
C ASN A 119 -3.21 -17.30 9.46
N TYR A 120 -3.95 -16.66 8.57
CA TYR A 120 -5.36 -16.33 8.83
C TYR A 120 -6.23 -17.59 8.78
N THR A 121 -7.05 -17.79 9.80
CA THR A 121 -7.95 -18.93 9.96
C THR A 121 -9.41 -18.53 10.17
N GLY A 122 -9.76 -17.26 9.91
CA GLY A 122 -11.12 -16.74 10.08
C GLY A 122 -12.10 -17.18 8.99
N LYS A 123 -13.33 -16.71 9.11
CA LYS A 123 -14.50 -17.17 8.31
C LYS A 123 -14.46 -16.73 6.84
N TYR A 124 -13.77 -15.62 6.53
CA TYR A 124 -13.86 -14.94 5.23
C TYR A 124 -12.68 -15.23 4.31
N GLY A 125 -11.85 -16.23 4.66
CA GLY A 125 -10.63 -16.59 3.94
C GLY A 125 -10.89 -17.29 2.61
N VAL A 126 -10.20 -16.82 1.56
CA VAL A 126 -10.09 -17.49 0.27
C VAL A 126 -8.63 -17.53 -0.17
N TYR A 127 -8.17 -18.63 -0.73
CA TYR A 127 -6.81 -18.75 -1.21
C TYR A 127 -6.69 -18.22 -2.63
N GLY A 128 -5.91 -17.15 -2.79
CA GLY A 128 -5.73 -16.46 -4.06
C GLY A 128 -5.22 -17.36 -5.18
N ASP A 129 -4.28 -18.24 -4.90
CA ASP A 129 -3.70 -19.17 -5.87
C ASP A 129 -4.71 -20.15 -6.43
N ILE A 130 -5.60 -20.68 -5.58
CA ILE A 130 -6.66 -21.59 -6.01
C ILE A 130 -7.60 -20.91 -6.98
N ILE A 131 -7.92 -19.63 -6.71
CA ILE A 131 -8.77 -18.82 -7.60
C ILE A 131 -8.09 -18.63 -8.96
N GLN A 132 -6.79 -18.29 -8.98
CA GLN A 132 -6.06 -18.06 -10.23
C GLN A 132 -5.92 -19.32 -11.10
N GLN A 133 -5.84 -20.48 -10.51
CA GLN A 133 -5.72 -21.75 -11.22
C GLN A 133 -7.03 -22.25 -11.85
N GLN A 134 -8.16 -21.70 -11.46
CA GLN A 134 -9.45 -22.08 -12.03
C GLN A 134 -9.64 -21.42 -13.41
N LYS A 135 -9.79 -22.23 -14.47
CA LYS A 135 -9.87 -21.78 -15.87
C LYS A 135 -10.97 -20.74 -16.16
N ASN A 136 -12.01 -20.66 -15.33
CA ASN A 136 -13.17 -19.78 -15.50
C ASN A 136 -13.39 -18.88 -14.28
N ALA A 137 -12.41 -18.74 -13.40
CA ALA A 137 -12.54 -17.89 -12.24
C ALA A 137 -12.50 -16.41 -12.66
N SER A 138 -13.59 -15.71 -12.42
CA SER A 138 -13.62 -14.25 -12.48
C SER A 138 -13.47 -13.73 -11.06
N CYS A 139 -12.34 -13.11 -10.76
CA CYS A 139 -12.19 -12.36 -9.52
C CYS A 139 -12.65 -10.92 -9.77
N PRO A 140 -13.79 -10.48 -9.21
CA PRO A 140 -14.22 -9.11 -9.36
C PRO A 140 -13.19 -8.16 -8.73
N SER A 141 -12.98 -7.01 -9.36
CA SER A 141 -12.10 -5.98 -8.81
C SER A 141 -12.66 -5.45 -7.49
N ALA A 142 -11.79 -5.28 -6.50
CA ALA A 142 -12.13 -4.60 -5.27
C ALA A 142 -12.12 -3.08 -5.47
N ASP A 143 -13.00 -2.36 -4.78
CA ASP A 143 -12.95 -0.89 -4.74
C ASP A 143 -11.86 -0.45 -3.74
N LEU A 144 -11.70 -1.21 -2.65
CA LEU A 144 -10.64 -1.05 -1.65
C LEU A 144 -9.95 -2.38 -1.37
N LEU A 145 -8.64 -2.38 -1.38
CA LEU A 145 -7.78 -3.47 -0.91
C LEU A 145 -7.03 -3.04 0.34
N VAL A 146 -7.26 -3.69 1.47
CA VAL A 146 -6.44 -3.54 2.68
C VAL A 146 -5.35 -4.60 2.66
N HIS A 147 -4.09 -4.19 2.70
CA HIS A 147 -2.94 -5.08 2.60
C HIS A 147 -2.22 -5.22 3.93
N LEU A 148 -2.09 -6.45 4.40
CA LEU A 148 -1.37 -6.86 5.62
C LEU A 148 -0.18 -7.76 5.28
N GLY A 149 0.83 -7.70 6.12
CA GLY A 149 1.99 -8.59 6.03
C GLY A 149 2.91 -8.34 4.83
N GLY A 150 3.77 -9.30 4.56
CA GLY A 150 4.67 -9.33 3.40
C GLY A 150 3.97 -9.89 2.15
N ILE A 151 4.58 -9.68 0.98
CA ILE A 151 4.05 -10.25 -0.26
C ILE A 151 4.95 -11.39 -0.69
N SER A 152 4.38 -12.57 -0.89
CA SER A 152 5.06 -13.74 -1.42
C SER A 152 4.50 -14.17 -2.79
N GLN A 153 3.27 -13.76 -3.11
CA GLN A 153 2.61 -14.14 -4.35
C GLN A 153 1.82 -12.98 -4.98
N SER A 154 1.36 -13.17 -6.21
CA SER A 154 0.49 -12.21 -6.87
C SER A 154 -0.94 -12.29 -6.35
N VAL A 155 -1.56 -11.13 -6.13
CA VAL A 155 -2.96 -11.06 -5.73
C VAL A 155 -3.87 -11.26 -6.92
N PRO A 156 -4.88 -12.13 -6.84
CA PRO A 156 -5.88 -12.22 -7.89
C PRO A 156 -6.74 -10.96 -7.94
N GLY A 157 -6.95 -10.45 -9.15
CA GLY A 157 -7.82 -9.29 -9.40
C GLY A 157 -7.09 -7.95 -9.32
N LYS A 158 -7.88 -6.89 -9.52
CA LYS A 158 -7.43 -5.50 -9.45
C LYS A 158 -8.19 -4.79 -8.34
N SER A 159 -7.56 -3.80 -7.73
CA SER A 159 -8.24 -2.88 -6.82
C SER A 159 -8.19 -1.46 -7.37
N ALA A 160 -9.20 -0.64 -7.04
CA ALA A 160 -9.17 0.78 -7.38
C ALA A 160 -8.18 1.53 -6.49
N VAL A 161 -8.15 1.19 -5.20
CA VAL A 161 -7.30 1.80 -4.17
C VAL A 161 -6.72 0.71 -3.28
N ALA A 162 -5.49 0.89 -2.82
CA ALA A 162 -4.86 0.05 -1.80
C ALA A 162 -4.51 0.87 -0.55
N TRP A 163 -4.76 0.28 0.60
CA TRP A 163 -4.35 0.73 1.91
C TRP A 163 -3.41 -0.30 2.52
N ARG A 164 -2.27 0.12 3.03
CA ARG A 164 -1.35 -0.77 3.72
C ARG A 164 -1.41 -0.52 5.21
N VAL A 165 -1.59 -1.57 5.99
CA VAL A 165 -1.54 -1.52 7.46
C VAL A 165 -0.32 -2.30 7.92
N ASN A 166 0.58 -1.63 8.63
CA ASN A 166 1.74 -2.27 9.22
C ASN A 166 2.39 -1.31 10.24
N PRO A 167 2.78 -1.78 11.44
CA PRO A 167 3.46 -0.98 12.46
C PRO A 167 4.77 -0.33 11.97
N ASP A 168 5.42 -0.88 10.94
CA ASP A 168 6.65 -0.31 10.38
C ASP A 168 6.43 1.00 9.61
N GLY A 169 5.19 1.31 9.19
CA GLY A 169 4.84 2.49 8.39
C GLY A 169 5.57 2.59 7.04
N GLU A 170 6.09 1.48 6.53
CA GLU A 170 6.85 1.44 5.27
C GLU A 170 5.94 1.63 4.05
N VAL A 171 6.39 2.47 3.11
CA VAL A 171 5.70 2.67 1.83
C VAL A 171 6.01 1.51 0.89
N ARG A 172 5.06 0.58 0.75
CA ARG A 172 5.11 -0.53 -0.20
C ARG A 172 3.92 -0.49 -1.13
N ASP A 173 4.14 -0.02 -2.34
CA ASP A 173 3.08 0.12 -3.36
C ASP A 173 3.09 -1.04 -4.36
N THR A 174 2.99 -2.26 -3.86
CA THR A 174 3.03 -3.47 -4.70
C THR A 174 1.89 -3.54 -5.70
N PHE A 175 0.73 -3.00 -5.35
CA PHE A 175 -0.48 -3.00 -6.21
C PHE A 175 -0.58 -1.77 -7.10
N ARG A 176 0.40 -0.87 -7.06
CA ARG A 176 0.51 0.36 -7.89
C ARG A 176 -0.62 1.37 -7.71
N ASN A 177 -1.35 1.27 -6.60
CA ASN A 177 -2.49 2.14 -6.27
C ASN A 177 -2.59 2.45 -4.78
N LEU A 178 -1.47 2.39 -4.06
CA LEU A 178 -1.39 2.73 -2.65
C LEU A 178 -1.82 4.18 -2.42
N GLN A 179 -2.76 4.39 -1.52
CA GLN A 179 -3.27 5.69 -1.10
C GLN A 179 -2.88 6.03 0.33
N TYR A 180 -3.02 5.06 1.25
CA TYR A 180 -2.70 5.25 2.65
C TYR A 180 -1.75 4.16 3.16
N VAL A 181 -0.84 4.58 4.03
CA VAL A 181 -0.03 3.72 4.89
C VAL A 181 -0.45 3.98 6.32
N PHE A 182 -1.02 2.98 6.99
CA PHE A 182 -1.39 3.05 8.40
C PHE A 182 -0.23 2.51 9.23
N GLU A 183 0.49 3.43 9.89
CA GLU A 183 1.59 3.13 10.80
C GLU A 183 1.03 2.82 12.18
N MET A 184 0.40 1.67 12.32
CA MET A 184 -0.26 1.23 13.55
C MET A 184 -0.38 -0.30 13.58
N ASP A 185 -0.70 -0.81 14.76
CA ASP A 185 -1.04 -2.22 14.95
C ASP A 185 -2.28 -2.60 14.14
N GLU A 186 -2.26 -3.79 13.56
CA GLU A 186 -3.33 -4.27 12.70
C GLU A 186 -4.64 -4.45 13.48
N THR A 187 -4.57 -4.97 14.71
CA THR A 187 -5.76 -5.11 15.56
C THR A 187 -6.38 -3.76 15.95
N PHE A 188 -5.57 -2.69 16.01
CA PHE A 188 -6.08 -1.34 16.25
C PHE A 188 -6.78 -0.75 15.03
N PHE A 189 -6.30 -1.10 13.82
CA PHE A 189 -6.89 -0.62 12.57
C PHE A 189 -8.27 -1.22 12.32
N PHE A 190 -8.46 -2.53 12.59
CA PHE A 190 -9.70 -3.24 12.36
C PHE A 190 -10.69 -3.08 13.50
#